data_18c5b2575434653772b663ef2fb010d6
#
_entry.id   18c5b2575434653772b663ef2fb010d6
#
_cell.length_a   1.000
_cell.length_b   1.000
_cell.length_c   1.000
_cell.angle_alpha   90.00
_cell.angle_beta   90.00
_cell.angle_gamma   90.00
#
_symmetry.space_group_name_H-M   'P 1'
#
loop_
_entity.id
_entity.type
_entity.pdbx_description
1 polymer ?
#
loop_
_entity_poly.entity_id
_entity_poly.type
_entity_poly.pdbx_seq_one_letter_code
_entity_poly.pdbx_strand_id
1 'polypeptide(L)'
;MTKKIMFLFLLFGYVYATTFNIFMTGVFRIPAPVVFLAPLIYFYRTEITHFSYGKELMVIFVAALFFYLIGQADITGFFALLIVAGCFALLFNYVIGTNLKRMNIAIGFFFGVLLLSGLIMFIDHQYNMAPIRSLLAQEDVLQSPAGISSTIFTFGYQMAALTPFMVVNAVLFKRSWLLNLLLFGLSLCLIFFGMQRSVLVAFIVVVGLFFLSYYKFKSILLFGLLAGVFFIAQSSLEQFSGDKKQQNILNKSAENAKGKEERGDLMGENIQIIADYPFGLLFYGKTWNDVVQHNFVYKKGPVVITSHNAYLMFITYLGPLLGFILLILLYHKVGKVIFYAFLHVKDKKNALLVCLSCSFIAISINSFFHNEWLLATSGPTLFLYFAILQLSKIKMEDPILIQYN
;
A
#
# COMPACT_ATOMS: atom_id res chain seq x y z
N MET A 1 -33.04 -11.04 6.54
CA MET A 1 -32.12 -11.37 5.44
C MET A 1 -31.67 -10.11 4.69
N THR A 2 -32.59 -9.24 4.31
CA THR A 2 -32.33 -8.02 3.50
C THR A 2 -31.32 -7.04 4.13
N LYS A 3 -31.44 -6.72 5.44
CA LYS A 3 -30.48 -5.79 6.11
C LYS A 3 -29.02 -6.29 6.08
N LYS A 4 -28.80 -7.60 6.22
CA LYS A 4 -27.44 -8.17 6.18
C LYS A 4 -26.84 -8.11 4.78
N ILE A 5 -27.63 -8.42 3.76
CA ILE A 5 -27.18 -8.35 2.35
C ILE A 5 -26.87 -6.91 1.97
N MET A 6 -27.71 -5.95 2.35
CA MET A 6 -27.47 -4.53 2.11
C MET A 6 -26.19 -4.04 2.79
N PHE A 7 -25.93 -4.47 4.04
CA PHE A 7 -24.67 -4.15 4.72
C PHE A 7 -23.45 -4.67 3.94
N LEU A 8 -23.48 -5.94 3.52
CA LEU A 8 -22.39 -6.55 2.76
C LEU A 8 -22.16 -5.84 1.41
N PHE A 9 -23.23 -5.51 0.71
CA PHE A 9 -23.17 -4.79 -0.57
C PHE A 9 -22.53 -3.39 -0.40
N LEU A 10 -23.02 -2.61 0.56
CA LEU A 10 -22.49 -1.26 0.82
C LEU A 10 -21.04 -1.30 1.29
N LEU A 11 -20.68 -2.25 2.16
CA LEU A 11 -19.32 -2.40 2.64
C LEU A 11 -18.37 -2.86 1.52
N PHE A 12 -18.82 -3.79 0.67
CA PHE A 12 -18.06 -4.21 -0.49
C PHE A 12 -17.85 -3.04 -1.47
N GLY A 13 -18.90 -2.28 -1.80
CA GLY A 13 -18.81 -1.10 -2.66
C GLY A 13 -17.85 -0.05 -2.11
N TYR A 14 -17.91 0.21 -0.80
CA TYR A 14 -16.98 1.13 -0.13
C TYR A 14 -15.52 0.64 -0.25
N VAL A 15 -15.27 -0.62 0.13
CA VAL A 15 -13.90 -1.20 0.08
C VAL A 15 -13.39 -1.23 -1.35
N TYR A 16 -14.23 -1.60 -2.31
CA TYR A 16 -13.88 -1.61 -3.73
C TYR A 16 -13.49 -0.20 -4.23
N ALA A 17 -14.36 0.78 -4.01
CA ALA A 17 -14.14 2.15 -4.46
C ALA A 17 -12.87 2.77 -3.86
N THR A 18 -12.62 2.51 -2.57
CA THR A 18 -11.41 3.05 -1.91
C THR A 18 -10.14 2.29 -2.29
N THR A 19 -10.20 0.97 -2.52
CA THR A 19 -9.03 0.16 -2.89
C THR A 19 -8.51 0.53 -4.27
N PHE A 20 -9.41 0.81 -5.22
CA PHE A 20 -9.05 1.13 -6.60
C PHE A 20 -9.08 2.64 -6.91
N ASN A 21 -9.13 3.48 -5.89
CA ASN A 21 -9.10 4.94 -6.00
C ASN A 21 -10.24 5.52 -6.86
N ILE A 22 -11.40 4.90 -6.82
CA ILE A 22 -12.60 5.40 -7.51
C ILE A 22 -13.17 6.53 -6.67
N PHE A 23 -12.81 7.78 -6.99
CA PHE A 23 -13.16 8.92 -6.14
C PHE A 23 -14.44 9.63 -6.54
N MET A 24 -14.82 9.55 -7.82
CA MET A 24 -15.99 10.29 -8.31
C MET A 24 -16.99 9.38 -8.98
N THR A 25 -18.28 9.62 -8.74
CA THR A 25 -19.34 9.01 -9.53
C THR A 25 -19.56 9.83 -10.81
N GLY A 26 -19.73 9.17 -11.94
CA GLY A 26 -20.01 9.85 -13.22
C GLY A 26 -21.34 10.64 -13.22
N VAL A 27 -22.31 10.24 -12.38
CA VAL A 27 -23.66 10.81 -12.38
C VAL A 27 -23.74 12.11 -11.59
N PHE A 28 -23.15 12.20 -10.39
CA PHE A 28 -23.36 13.34 -9.49
C PHE A 28 -22.08 14.07 -9.10
N ARG A 29 -20.92 13.65 -9.58
CA ARG A 29 -19.60 14.16 -9.16
C ARG A 29 -19.40 14.14 -7.64
N ILE A 30 -20.02 13.16 -6.96
CA ILE A 30 -19.87 12.94 -5.53
C ILE A 30 -18.76 11.93 -5.32
N PRO A 31 -17.87 12.12 -4.32
CA PRO A 31 -16.84 11.14 -4.01
C PRO A 31 -17.48 9.75 -3.74
N ALA A 32 -17.12 8.75 -4.54
CA ALA A 32 -17.69 7.41 -4.44
C ALA A 32 -17.60 6.79 -3.03
N PRO A 33 -16.50 6.98 -2.25
CA PRO A 33 -16.46 6.54 -0.86
C PRO A 33 -17.58 7.10 0.01
N VAL A 34 -17.98 8.38 -0.20
CA VAL A 34 -19.06 9.03 0.57
C VAL A 34 -20.41 8.40 0.25
N VAL A 35 -20.66 8.06 -1.03
CA VAL A 35 -21.93 7.44 -1.46
C VAL A 35 -22.20 6.13 -0.73
N PHE A 36 -21.17 5.30 -0.55
CA PHE A 36 -21.31 4.05 0.18
C PHE A 36 -21.26 4.23 1.71
N LEU A 37 -20.44 5.17 2.20
CA LEU A 37 -20.25 5.38 3.63
C LEU A 37 -21.46 6.02 4.31
N ALA A 38 -22.12 6.98 3.67
CA ALA A 38 -23.26 7.67 4.26
C ALA A 38 -24.39 6.70 4.66
N PRO A 39 -24.88 5.80 3.78
CA PRO A 39 -25.88 4.80 4.19
C PRO A 39 -25.32 3.78 5.18
N LEU A 40 -24.01 3.41 5.12
CA LEU A 40 -23.39 2.55 6.13
C LEU A 40 -23.47 3.18 7.53
N ILE A 41 -23.13 4.46 7.66
CA ILE A 41 -23.24 5.17 8.95
C ILE A 41 -24.71 5.29 9.37
N TYR A 42 -25.60 5.67 8.47
CA TYR A 42 -26.99 5.91 8.80
C TYR A 42 -27.70 4.63 9.31
N PHE A 43 -27.49 3.47 8.63
CA PHE A 43 -28.22 2.23 8.96
C PHE A 43 -27.47 1.28 9.86
N TYR A 44 -26.13 1.37 9.95
CA TYR A 44 -25.28 0.34 10.59
C TYR A 44 -24.27 0.90 11.58
N ARG A 45 -24.41 2.17 11.96
CA ARG A 45 -23.57 2.79 12.99
C ARG A 45 -23.58 1.94 14.26
N THR A 46 -22.43 1.78 14.89
CA THR A 46 -22.29 1.19 16.23
C THR A 46 -22.69 2.20 17.31
N GLU A 47 -22.84 1.74 18.54
CA GLU A 47 -23.15 2.59 19.70
C GLU A 47 -22.03 3.54 20.12
N ILE A 48 -20.86 3.47 19.46
CA ILE A 48 -19.73 4.34 19.73
C ILE A 48 -20.12 5.79 19.43
N THR A 49 -20.06 6.63 20.46
CA THR A 49 -20.39 8.06 20.36
C THR A 49 -19.17 8.94 20.18
N HIS A 50 -18.01 8.55 20.76
CA HIS A 50 -16.79 9.33 20.67
C HIS A 50 -16.01 9.01 19.37
N PHE A 51 -15.36 10.03 18.82
CA PHE A 51 -14.49 9.88 17.66
C PHE A 51 -13.05 9.70 18.08
N SER A 52 -12.46 8.56 17.76
CA SER A 52 -11.16 8.12 18.27
C SER A 52 -9.96 8.50 17.39
N TYR A 53 -10.18 9.02 16.19
CA TYR A 53 -9.12 9.28 15.20
C TYR A 53 -8.79 10.75 15.00
N GLY A 54 -9.24 11.64 15.93
CA GLY A 54 -9.03 13.08 15.81
C GLY A 54 -7.55 13.48 15.74
N LYS A 55 -6.68 12.82 16.52
CA LYS A 55 -5.25 13.10 16.52
C LYS A 55 -4.58 12.67 15.22
N GLU A 56 -4.91 11.50 14.70
CA GLU A 56 -4.38 10.97 13.45
C GLU A 56 -4.80 11.84 12.27
N LEU A 57 -6.07 12.20 12.21
CA LEU A 57 -6.57 13.10 11.15
C LEU A 57 -5.96 14.48 11.24
N MET A 58 -5.72 15.01 12.46
CA MET A 58 -5.04 16.29 12.63
C MET A 58 -3.59 16.23 12.10
N VAL A 59 -2.85 15.16 12.38
CA VAL A 59 -1.49 14.99 11.85
C VAL A 59 -1.51 14.86 10.33
N ILE A 60 -2.43 14.08 9.77
CA ILE A 60 -2.62 13.95 8.31
C ILE A 60 -2.98 15.31 7.71
N PHE A 61 -3.88 16.07 8.33
CA PHE A 61 -4.27 17.40 7.89
C PHE A 61 -3.07 18.35 7.84
N VAL A 62 -2.29 18.44 8.93
CA VAL A 62 -1.12 19.32 9.00
C VAL A 62 -0.07 18.93 7.96
N ALA A 63 0.21 17.63 7.84
CA ALA A 63 1.17 17.14 6.84
C ALA A 63 0.69 17.42 5.40
N ALA A 64 -0.61 17.21 5.12
CA ALA A 64 -1.20 17.49 3.83
C ALA A 64 -1.24 18.99 3.53
N LEU A 65 -1.54 19.83 4.52
CA LEU A 65 -1.54 21.29 4.40
C LEU A 65 -0.18 21.80 3.90
N PHE A 66 0.90 21.38 4.57
CA PHE A 66 2.24 21.78 4.19
C PHE A 66 2.68 21.17 2.85
N PHE A 67 2.40 19.91 2.62
CA PHE A 67 2.89 19.21 1.43
C PHE A 67 2.10 19.55 0.17
N TYR A 68 0.77 19.41 0.19
CA TYR A 68 -0.07 19.62 -0.98
C TYR A 68 -0.44 21.09 -1.17
N LEU A 69 -1.06 21.71 -0.15
CA LEU A 69 -1.66 23.03 -0.34
C LEU A 69 -0.60 24.12 -0.47
N ILE A 70 0.37 24.15 0.45
CA ILE A 70 1.39 25.19 0.46
C ILE A 70 2.57 24.80 -0.44
N GLY A 71 3.09 23.56 -0.32
CA GLY A 71 4.28 23.10 -1.04
C GLY A 71 4.07 22.91 -2.54
N GLN A 72 2.98 22.27 -2.94
CA GLN A 72 2.72 21.93 -4.35
C GLN A 72 1.64 22.80 -5.00
N ALA A 73 0.93 23.64 -4.24
CA ALA A 73 -0.28 24.37 -4.68
C ALA A 73 -1.37 23.44 -5.27
N ASP A 74 -1.42 22.18 -4.80
CA ASP A 74 -2.38 21.15 -5.24
C ASP A 74 -3.58 21.09 -4.29
N ILE A 75 -4.55 21.96 -4.55
CA ILE A 75 -5.82 22.03 -3.80
C ILE A 75 -6.61 20.72 -3.96
N THR A 76 -6.59 20.14 -5.15
CA THR A 76 -7.35 18.92 -5.47
C THR A 76 -6.82 17.72 -4.67
N GLY A 77 -5.51 17.51 -4.70
CA GLY A 77 -4.85 16.46 -3.92
C GLY A 77 -5.06 16.63 -2.41
N PHE A 78 -5.00 17.86 -1.91
CA PHE A 78 -5.28 18.17 -0.51
C PHE A 78 -6.68 17.72 -0.08
N PHE A 79 -7.73 18.17 -0.77
CA PHE A 79 -9.10 17.81 -0.41
C PHE A 79 -9.40 16.33 -0.66
N ALA A 80 -8.90 15.75 -1.75
CA ALA A 80 -9.08 14.33 -2.03
C ALA A 80 -8.51 13.46 -0.89
N LEU A 81 -7.30 13.76 -0.41
CA LEU A 81 -6.70 13.04 0.72
C LEU A 81 -7.53 13.19 1.99
N LEU A 82 -7.97 14.40 2.34
CA LEU A 82 -8.75 14.63 3.56
C LEU A 82 -10.10 13.91 3.53
N ILE A 83 -10.79 13.92 2.38
CA ILE A 83 -12.06 13.21 2.20
C ILE A 83 -11.82 11.69 2.38
N VAL A 84 -10.83 11.13 1.70
CA VAL A 84 -10.58 9.69 1.75
C VAL A 84 -10.11 9.24 3.14
N ALA A 85 -9.17 9.96 3.76
CA ALA A 85 -8.72 9.67 5.13
C ALA A 85 -9.87 9.83 6.15
N GLY A 86 -10.69 10.87 6.01
CA GLY A 86 -11.89 11.07 6.83
C GLY A 86 -12.88 9.93 6.66
N CYS A 87 -13.14 9.48 5.43
CA CYS A 87 -14.02 8.35 5.15
C CYS A 87 -13.51 7.05 5.80
N PHE A 88 -12.21 6.75 5.74
CA PHE A 88 -11.64 5.60 6.44
C PHE A 88 -11.79 5.72 7.96
N ALA A 89 -11.46 6.87 8.52
CA ALA A 89 -11.59 7.11 9.96
C ALA A 89 -13.05 6.92 10.43
N LEU A 90 -14.02 7.45 9.68
CA LEU A 90 -15.45 7.29 9.97
C LEU A 90 -15.92 5.84 9.84
N LEU A 91 -15.51 5.12 8.77
CA LEU A 91 -15.83 3.71 8.60
C LEU A 91 -15.34 2.89 9.80
N PHE A 92 -14.05 2.98 10.11
CA PHE A 92 -13.46 2.18 11.17
C PHE A 92 -13.98 2.56 12.55
N ASN A 93 -14.26 3.86 12.81
CA ASN A 93 -14.79 4.29 14.09
C ASN A 93 -16.26 3.90 14.29
N TYR A 94 -17.13 4.24 13.33
CA TYR A 94 -18.57 4.17 13.55
C TYR A 94 -19.26 2.95 12.94
N VAL A 95 -18.70 2.37 11.87
CA VAL A 95 -19.33 1.21 11.22
C VAL A 95 -18.69 -0.10 11.69
N ILE A 96 -17.37 -0.15 11.72
CA ILE A 96 -16.63 -1.32 12.22
C ILE A 96 -16.66 -1.33 13.75
N GLY A 97 -16.28 -0.23 14.39
CA GLY A 97 -16.23 -0.10 15.85
C GLY A 97 -15.45 -1.24 16.50
N THR A 98 -15.96 -1.77 17.59
CA THR A 98 -15.38 -2.92 18.31
C THR A 98 -15.82 -4.29 17.76
N ASN A 99 -16.58 -4.32 16.68
CA ASN A 99 -17.14 -5.54 16.12
C ASN A 99 -16.12 -6.30 15.24
N LEU A 100 -15.46 -7.29 15.85
CA LEU A 100 -14.46 -8.14 15.17
C LEU A 100 -15.01 -8.85 13.92
N LYS A 101 -16.31 -9.20 13.91
CA LYS A 101 -16.93 -9.85 12.75
C LYS A 101 -17.01 -8.90 11.54
N ARG A 102 -17.41 -7.65 11.76
CA ARG A 102 -17.42 -6.62 10.71
C ARG A 102 -15.98 -6.31 10.23
N MET A 103 -15.02 -6.27 11.16
CA MET A 103 -13.60 -6.10 10.85
C MET A 103 -13.08 -7.20 9.92
N ASN A 104 -13.35 -8.48 10.26
CA ASN A 104 -12.94 -9.62 9.44
C ASN A 104 -13.58 -9.60 8.05
N ILE A 105 -14.85 -9.18 7.94
CA ILE A 105 -15.53 -9.05 6.65
C ILE A 105 -14.86 -7.95 5.81
N ALA A 106 -14.57 -6.78 6.38
CA ALA A 106 -13.92 -5.68 5.68
C ALA A 106 -12.53 -6.08 5.17
N ILE A 107 -11.73 -6.75 6.01
CA ILE A 107 -10.42 -7.29 5.64
C ILE A 107 -10.56 -8.36 4.55
N GLY A 108 -11.55 -9.24 4.67
CA GLY A 108 -11.82 -10.26 3.65
C GLY A 108 -12.17 -9.66 2.29
N PHE A 109 -13.01 -8.61 2.27
CA PHE A 109 -13.31 -7.88 1.03
C PHE A 109 -12.07 -7.20 0.46
N PHE A 110 -11.29 -6.51 1.30
CA PHE A 110 -10.07 -5.82 0.87
C PHE A 110 -9.08 -6.77 0.18
N PHE A 111 -8.70 -7.86 0.83
CA PHE A 111 -7.77 -8.82 0.22
C PHE A 111 -8.41 -9.64 -0.91
N GLY A 112 -9.71 -9.85 -0.86
CA GLY A 112 -10.46 -10.50 -1.94
C GLY A 112 -10.44 -9.70 -3.24
N VAL A 113 -10.64 -8.37 -3.19
CA VAL A 113 -10.58 -7.53 -4.39
C VAL A 113 -9.15 -7.35 -4.89
N LEU A 114 -8.14 -7.33 -3.99
CA LEU A 114 -6.73 -7.35 -4.40
C LEU A 114 -6.35 -8.66 -5.12
N LEU A 115 -6.84 -9.80 -4.63
CA LEU A 115 -6.64 -11.09 -5.28
C LEU A 115 -7.32 -11.12 -6.67
N LEU A 116 -8.54 -10.62 -6.77
CA LEU A 116 -9.24 -10.48 -8.06
C LEU A 116 -8.41 -9.63 -9.03
N SER A 117 -7.88 -8.51 -8.57
CA SER A 117 -6.99 -7.66 -9.38
C SER A 117 -5.75 -8.43 -9.86
N GLY A 118 -5.13 -9.24 -8.99
CA GLY A 118 -4.01 -10.11 -9.36
C GLY A 118 -4.37 -11.16 -10.41
N LEU A 119 -5.57 -11.76 -10.31
CA LEU A 119 -6.06 -12.71 -11.30
C LEU A 119 -6.33 -12.05 -12.67
N ILE A 120 -6.88 -10.83 -12.67
CA ILE A 120 -7.08 -10.05 -13.90
C ILE A 120 -5.72 -9.78 -14.56
N MET A 121 -4.67 -9.47 -13.80
CA MET A 121 -3.32 -9.29 -14.36
C MET A 121 -2.83 -10.55 -15.09
N PHE A 122 -3.04 -11.76 -14.56
CA PHE A 122 -2.67 -12.98 -15.26
C PHE A 122 -3.43 -13.15 -16.58
N ILE A 123 -4.72 -12.80 -16.60
CA ILE A 123 -5.53 -12.85 -17.81
C ILE A 123 -5.06 -11.80 -18.82
N ASP A 124 -4.67 -10.61 -18.36
CA ASP A 124 -4.18 -9.50 -19.19
C ASP A 124 -2.84 -9.83 -19.92
N HIS A 125 -2.10 -10.83 -19.46
CA HIS A 125 -0.94 -11.37 -20.17
C HIS A 125 -1.31 -12.17 -21.44
N GLN A 126 -2.50 -12.75 -21.49
CA GLN A 126 -2.96 -13.61 -22.58
C GLN A 126 -3.97 -12.89 -23.48
N TYR A 127 -4.81 -12.06 -22.87
CA TYR A 127 -5.93 -11.38 -23.53
C TYR A 127 -5.90 -9.89 -23.21
N ASN A 128 -6.23 -9.05 -24.16
CA ASN A 128 -6.33 -7.61 -23.91
C ASN A 128 -7.50 -7.30 -22.97
N MET A 129 -7.18 -7.09 -21.69
CA MET A 129 -8.14 -6.74 -20.65
C MET A 129 -8.32 -5.23 -20.46
N ALA A 130 -7.66 -4.39 -21.27
CA ALA A 130 -7.71 -2.93 -21.10
C ALA A 130 -9.15 -2.37 -21.04
N PRO A 131 -10.13 -2.78 -21.89
CA PRO A 131 -11.50 -2.28 -21.80
C PRO A 131 -12.20 -2.66 -20.49
N ILE A 132 -11.97 -3.88 -20.01
CA ILE A 132 -12.56 -4.37 -18.75
C ILE A 132 -11.89 -3.67 -17.56
N ARG A 133 -10.57 -3.51 -17.60
CA ARG A 133 -9.81 -2.80 -16.56
C ARG A 133 -10.23 -1.33 -16.47
N SER A 134 -10.38 -0.64 -17.61
CA SER A 134 -10.86 0.75 -17.63
C SER A 134 -12.26 0.87 -17.02
N LEU A 135 -13.18 -0.05 -17.35
CA LEU A 135 -14.50 -0.10 -16.75
C LEU A 135 -14.43 -0.33 -15.22
N LEU A 136 -13.59 -1.24 -14.77
CA LEU A 136 -13.47 -1.59 -13.33
C LEU A 136 -12.77 -0.53 -12.51
N ALA A 137 -11.72 0.11 -13.06
CA ALA A 137 -10.96 1.17 -12.39
C ALA A 137 -11.59 2.56 -12.57
N GLN A 138 -12.53 2.73 -13.51
CA GLN A 138 -13.10 4.02 -13.92
C GLN A 138 -12.02 5.01 -14.38
N GLU A 139 -10.93 4.50 -14.97
CA GLU A 139 -9.79 5.26 -15.49
C GLU A 139 -9.28 4.63 -16.79
N ASP A 140 -8.67 5.46 -17.63
CA ASP A 140 -8.03 4.97 -18.86
C ASP A 140 -6.80 4.12 -18.51
N VAL A 141 -6.65 3.01 -19.21
CA VAL A 141 -5.52 2.11 -19.04
C VAL A 141 -4.30 2.68 -19.76
N LEU A 142 -3.30 3.07 -19.00
CA LEU A 142 -2.05 3.64 -19.51
C LEU A 142 -0.95 2.58 -19.73
N GLN A 143 -0.98 1.49 -18.96
CA GLN A 143 0.05 0.44 -19.02
C GLN A 143 -0.56 -0.95 -18.82
N SER A 144 -0.06 -1.92 -19.56
CA SER A 144 -0.39 -3.36 -19.45
C SER A 144 0.90 -4.20 -19.49
N PRO A 145 0.89 -5.42 -18.91
CA PRO A 145 -0.21 -6.01 -18.14
C PRO A 145 -0.27 -5.45 -16.73
N ALA A 146 -1.47 -5.32 -16.20
CA ALA A 146 -1.71 -4.98 -14.81
C ALA A 146 -3.10 -5.51 -14.37
N GLY A 147 -3.40 -5.37 -13.06
CA GLY A 147 -4.72 -5.67 -12.53
C GLY A 147 -5.71 -4.52 -12.70
N ILE A 148 -6.62 -4.35 -11.74
CA ILE A 148 -7.58 -3.24 -11.72
C ILE A 148 -6.83 -1.96 -11.34
N SER A 149 -6.21 -1.33 -12.33
CA SER A 149 -5.44 -0.08 -12.20
C SER A 149 -5.13 0.49 -13.57
N SER A 150 -4.89 1.79 -13.67
CA SER A 150 -4.44 2.44 -14.91
C SER A 150 -2.98 2.15 -15.22
N THR A 151 -2.14 1.99 -14.19
CA THR A 151 -0.70 1.80 -14.36
C THR A 151 -0.18 0.55 -13.63
N ILE A 152 0.96 0.05 -14.08
CA ILE A 152 1.70 -1.01 -13.39
C ILE A 152 2.14 -0.54 -12.00
N PHE A 153 2.43 0.74 -11.81
CA PHE A 153 2.89 1.28 -10.52
C PHE A 153 1.80 1.22 -9.46
N THR A 154 0.58 1.66 -9.76
CA THR A 154 -0.57 1.56 -8.85
C THR A 154 -0.90 0.10 -8.53
N PHE A 155 -0.79 -0.80 -9.52
CA PHE A 155 -0.91 -2.24 -9.29
C PHE A 155 0.16 -2.78 -8.32
N GLY A 156 1.38 -2.22 -8.35
CA GLY A 156 2.45 -2.57 -7.41
C GLY A 156 2.05 -2.41 -5.94
N TYR A 157 1.31 -1.37 -5.57
CA TYR A 157 0.80 -1.18 -4.21
C TYR A 157 -0.21 -2.25 -3.79
N GLN A 158 -1.03 -2.68 -4.73
CA GLN A 158 -2.00 -3.76 -4.49
C GLN A 158 -1.26 -5.07 -4.18
N MET A 159 -0.23 -5.40 -4.96
CA MET A 159 0.57 -6.61 -4.77
C MET A 159 1.46 -6.55 -3.53
N ALA A 160 2.01 -5.37 -3.21
CA ALA A 160 2.76 -5.17 -1.97
C ALA A 160 1.90 -5.40 -0.72
N ALA A 161 0.60 -5.06 -0.77
CA ALA A 161 -0.34 -5.39 0.31
C ALA A 161 -0.67 -6.88 0.36
N LEU A 162 -1.01 -7.48 -0.79
CA LEU A 162 -1.58 -8.81 -0.89
C LEU A 162 -0.57 -9.92 -0.59
N THR A 163 0.61 -9.87 -1.22
CA THR A 163 1.53 -11.01 -1.25
C THR A 163 2.09 -11.39 0.12
N PRO A 164 2.55 -10.46 1.00
CA PRO A 164 2.99 -10.85 2.33
C PRO A 164 1.81 -11.28 3.21
N PHE A 165 0.60 -10.70 3.04
CA PHE A 165 -0.58 -11.15 3.75
C PHE A 165 -0.88 -12.62 3.50
N MET A 166 -0.86 -13.06 2.24
CA MET A 166 -1.15 -14.44 1.86
C MET A 166 -0.20 -15.42 2.56
N VAL A 167 1.11 -15.17 2.52
CA VAL A 167 2.12 -16.03 3.11
C VAL A 167 2.04 -16.04 4.63
N VAL A 168 1.98 -14.87 5.25
CA VAL A 168 1.96 -14.74 6.72
C VAL A 168 0.66 -15.32 7.30
N ASN A 169 -0.48 -15.07 6.65
CA ASN A 169 -1.77 -15.66 7.03
C ASN A 169 -1.73 -17.18 6.99
N ALA A 170 -1.19 -17.77 5.93
CA ALA A 170 -1.08 -19.20 5.78
C ALA A 170 -0.28 -19.85 6.92
N VAL A 171 0.84 -19.24 7.30
CA VAL A 171 1.71 -19.73 8.39
C VAL A 171 1.05 -19.55 9.77
N LEU A 172 0.52 -18.37 10.08
CA LEU A 172 -0.03 -18.07 11.40
C LEU A 172 -1.33 -18.81 11.71
N PHE A 173 -2.18 -19.00 10.71
CA PHE A 173 -3.42 -19.76 10.87
C PHE A 173 -3.24 -21.27 10.67
N LYS A 174 -1.97 -21.73 10.61
CA LYS A 174 -1.59 -23.15 10.54
C LYS A 174 -2.32 -23.91 9.43
N ARG A 175 -2.34 -23.34 8.25
CA ARG A 175 -2.89 -24.02 7.07
C ARG A 175 -2.06 -25.26 6.72
N SER A 176 -2.61 -26.16 5.92
CA SER A 176 -1.86 -27.33 5.45
C SER A 176 -0.55 -26.90 4.75
N TRP A 177 0.48 -27.71 4.85
CA TRP A 177 1.78 -27.39 4.22
C TRP A 177 1.65 -27.18 2.70
N LEU A 178 0.76 -27.94 2.05
CA LEU A 178 0.48 -27.80 0.63
C LEU A 178 -0.14 -26.44 0.30
N LEU A 179 -1.09 -25.97 1.12
CA LEU A 179 -1.69 -24.65 0.94
C LEU A 179 -0.68 -23.52 1.20
N ASN A 180 0.20 -23.71 2.19
CA ASN A 180 1.29 -22.75 2.45
C ASN A 180 2.23 -22.63 1.24
N LEU A 181 2.61 -23.77 0.64
CA LEU A 181 3.45 -23.80 -0.56
C LEU A 181 2.73 -23.16 -1.76
N LEU A 182 1.45 -23.47 -1.95
CA LEU A 182 0.63 -22.91 -3.02
C LEU A 182 0.50 -21.39 -2.89
N LEU A 183 0.19 -20.87 -1.70
CA LEU A 183 0.05 -19.42 -1.47
C LEU A 183 1.40 -18.69 -1.59
N PHE A 184 2.49 -19.32 -1.17
CA PHE A 184 3.84 -18.79 -1.39
C PHE A 184 4.18 -18.74 -2.89
N GLY A 185 3.95 -19.84 -3.62
CA GLY A 185 4.15 -19.90 -5.06
C GLY A 185 3.29 -18.89 -5.81
N LEU A 186 1.99 -18.78 -5.46
CA LEU A 186 1.09 -17.79 -6.05
C LEU A 186 1.58 -16.35 -5.78
N SER A 187 2.07 -16.06 -4.57
CA SER A 187 2.65 -14.74 -4.26
C SER A 187 3.86 -14.42 -5.13
N LEU A 188 4.76 -15.39 -5.33
CA LEU A 188 5.91 -15.20 -6.22
C LEU A 188 5.48 -15.03 -7.69
N CYS A 189 4.50 -15.79 -8.16
CA CYS A 189 3.94 -15.64 -9.50
C CYS A 189 3.32 -14.24 -9.69
N LEU A 190 2.53 -13.75 -8.74
CA LEU A 190 1.94 -12.41 -8.79
C LEU A 190 3.01 -11.31 -8.86
N ILE A 191 4.10 -11.44 -8.10
CA ILE A 191 5.23 -10.51 -8.13
C ILE A 191 5.97 -10.60 -9.46
N PHE A 192 6.26 -11.81 -9.92
CA PHE A 192 7.05 -12.05 -11.13
C PHE A 192 6.35 -11.50 -12.39
N PHE A 193 5.09 -11.85 -12.58
CA PHE A 193 4.29 -11.39 -13.72
C PHE A 193 3.77 -9.96 -13.55
N GLY A 194 3.66 -9.46 -12.31
CA GLY A 194 3.34 -8.06 -12.03
C GLY A 194 4.48 -7.08 -12.35
N MET A 195 5.66 -7.57 -12.73
CA MET A 195 6.81 -6.80 -13.20
C MET A 195 7.29 -5.70 -12.22
N GLN A 196 7.09 -5.89 -10.89
CA GLN A 196 7.43 -4.90 -9.87
C GLN A 196 8.61 -5.36 -9.00
N ARG A 197 9.82 -4.89 -9.31
CA ARG A 197 11.04 -5.20 -8.52
C ARG A 197 10.95 -4.68 -7.09
N SER A 198 10.38 -3.50 -6.88
CA SER A 198 10.17 -2.91 -5.56
C SER A 198 9.27 -3.78 -4.68
N VAL A 199 8.24 -4.40 -5.26
CA VAL A 199 7.36 -5.35 -4.55
C VAL A 199 8.12 -6.61 -4.15
N LEU A 200 9.02 -7.11 -5.02
CA LEU A 200 9.87 -8.26 -4.68
C LEU A 200 10.78 -7.94 -3.48
N VAL A 201 11.44 -6.77 -3.49
CA VAL A 201 12.28 -6.33 -2.37
C VAL A 201 11.45 -6.20 -1.10
N ALA A 202 10.29 -5.54 -1.17
CA ALA A 202 9.39 -5.38 -0.04
C ALA A 202 8.91 -6.74 0.52
N PHE A 203 8.55 -7.68 -0.35
CA PHE A 203 8.15 -9.02 0.01
C PHE A 203 9.27 -9.79 0.73
N ILE A 204 10.49 -9.81 0.17
CA ILE A 204 11.64 -10.50 0.76
C ILE A 204 11.95 -9.92 2.14
N VAL A 205 12.01 -8.59 2.27
CA VAL A 205 12.31 -7.94 3.55
C VAL A 205 11.25 -8.27 4.59
N VAL A 206 9.97 -8.13 4.25
CA VAL A 206 8.88 -8.30 5.22
C VAL A 206 8.67 -9.76 5.61
N VAL A 207 8.67 -10.67 4.65
CA VAL A 207 8.55 -12.12 4.93
C VAL A 207 9.78 -12.59 5.69
N GLY A 208 10.96 -12.03 5.38
CA GLY A 208 12.19 -12.23 6.11
C GLY A 208 12.09 -11.80 7.58
N LEU A 209 11.67 -10.58 7.83
CA LEU A 209 11.43 -10.05 9.19
C LEU A 209 10.41 -10.91 9.96
N PHE A 210 9.32 -11.31 9.30
CA PHE A 210 8.33 -12.20 9.89
C PHE A 210 8.94 -13.56 10.28
N PHE A 211 9.67 -14.20 9.39
CA PHE A 211 10.29 -15.50 9.69
C PHE A 211 11.36 -15.39 10.77
N LEU A 212 12.17 -14.35 10.79
CA LEU A 212 13.13 -14.08 11.87
C LEU A 212 12.42 -13.91 13.22
N SER A 213 11.32 -13.17 13.26
CA SER A 213 10.55 -12.97 14.49
C SER A 213 9.84 -14.24 14.95
N TYR A 214 9.29 -15.03 14.02
CA TYR A 214 8.49 -16.22 14.33
C TYR A 214 9.33 -17.46 14.60
N TYR A 215 10.31 -17.78 13.71
CA TYR A 215 11.15 -18.97 13.79
C TYR A 215 12.52 -18.72 14.44
N LYS A 216 12.88 -17.44 14.68
CA LYS A 216 14.18 -17.03 15.25
C LYS A 216 15.34 -17.60 14.41
N PHE A 217 16.37 -18.19 15.04
CA PHE A 217 17.53 -18.74 14.33
C PHE A 217 17.21 -19.83 13.30
N LYS A 218 16.10 -20.55 13.43
CA LYS A 218 15.69 -21.55 12.44
C LYS A 218 15.37 -20.95 11.07
N SER A 219 15.05 -19.66 11.02
CA SER A 219 14.81 -18.95 9.76
C SER A 219 16.07 -18.82 8.90
N ILE A 220 17.27 -18.79 9.49
CA ILE A 220 18.53 -18.72 8.76
C ILE A 220 18.71 -19.95 7.85
N LEU A 221 18.36 -21.14 8.36
CA LEU A 221 18.36 -22.37 7.56
C LEU A 221 17.35 -22.28 6.41
N LEU A 222 16.16 -21.73 6.65
CA LEU A 222 15.14 -21.54 5.62
C LEU A 222 15.62 -20.57 4.53
N PHE A 223 16.24 -19.47 4.92
CA PHE A 223 16.82 -18.52 3.95
C PHE A 223 17.97 -19.12 3.16
N GLY A 224 18.85 -19.88 3.79
CA GLY A 224 19.92 -20.61 3.12
C GLY A 224 19.37 -21.59 2.07
N LEU A 225 18.31 -22.31 2.42
CA LEU A 225 17.64 -23.24 1.50
C LEU A 225 16.96 -22.50 0.35
N LEU A 226 16.25 -21.40 0.62
CA LEU A 226 15.60 -20.59 -0.42
C LEU A 226 16.62 -19.95 -1.35
N ALA A 227 17.74 -19.45 -0.82
CA ALA A 227 18.84 -18.93 -1.63
C ALA A 227 19.45 -20.02 -2.51
N GLY A 228 19.69 -21.22 -1.96
CA GLY A 228 20.18 -22.35 -2.74
C GLY A 228 19.24 -22.75 -3.88
N VAL A 229 17.93 -22.85 -3.60
CA VAL A 229 16.91 -23.11 -4.63
C VAL A 229 16.88 -21.99 -5.69
N PHE A 230 17.01 -20.74 -5.29
CA PHE A 230 17.06 -19.60 -6.22
C PHE A 230 18.27 -19.68 -7.14
N PHE A 231 19.47 -19.97 -6.60
CA PHE A 231 20.69 -20.14 -7.42
C PHE A 231 20.58 -21.30 -8.41
N ILE A 232 19.97 -22.43 -8.00
CA ILE A 232 19.75 -23.59 -8.89
C ILE A 232 18.71 -23.23 -9.95
N ALA A 233 17.63 -22.52 -9.58
CA ALA A 233 16.57 -22.14 -10.51
C ALA A 233 16.98 -20.99 -11.45
N GLN A 234 18.01 -20.22 -11.12
CA GLN A 234 18.44 -19.06 -11.92
C GLN A 234 18.76 -19.43 -13.36
N SER A 235 19.50 -20.55 -13.57
CA SER A 235 19.84 -21.03 -14.92
C SER A 235 18.59 -21.42 -15.73
N SER A 236 17.59 -22.01 -15.07
CA SER A 236 16.30 -22.33 -15.71
C SER A 236 15.46 -21.08 -15.99
N LEU A 237 15.49 -20.09 -15.10
CA LEU A 237 14.80 -18.80 -15.27
C LEU A 237 15.40 -17.99 -16.42
N GLU A 238 16.72 -18.07 -16.65
CA GLU A 238 17.38 -17.43 -17.78
C GLU A 238 16.92 -18.02 -19.13
N GLN A 239 16.66 -19.31 -19.19
CA GLN A 239 16.07 -19.96 -20.37
C GLN A 239 14.63 -19.46 -20.64
N PHE A 240 13.83 -19.25 -19.57
CA PHE A 240 12.50 -18.65 -19.70
C PHE A 240 12.53 -17.17 -20.09
N SER A 241 13.59 -16.43 -19.81
CA SER A 241 13.73 -15.02 -20.18
C SER A 241 14.03 -14.82 -21.67
N GLY A 242 14.42 -15.86 -22.39
CA GLY A 242 14.75 -15.79 -23.82
C GLY A 242 13.55 -15.51 -24.74
N ASP A 243 12.34 -15.72 -24.27
CA ASP A 243 11.13 -15.44 -25.04
C ASP A 243 10.73 -13.96 -24.87
N LYS A 244 11.21 -13.08 -25.76
CA LYS A 244 10.97 -11.63 -25.74
C LYS A 244 9.48 -11.22 -25.74
N LYS A 245 8.57 -12.17 -25.97
CA LYS A 245 7.12 -11.94 -25.95
C LYS A 245 6.53 -11.98 -24.53
N GLN A 246 7.21 -12.58 -23.55
CA GLN A 246 6.69 -12.65 -22.18
C GLN A 246 7.12 -11.44 -21.35
N GLN A 247 6.14 -10.65 -20.97
CA GLN A 247 6.35 -9.52 -20.07
C GLN A 247 6.48 -10.02 -18.61
N ASN A 248 7.70 -10.00 -18.08
CA ASN A 248 8.02 -10.43 -16.73
C ASN A 248 9.13 -9.56 -16.11
N ILE A 249 9.40 -9.78 -14.80
CA ILE A 249 10.37 -8.99 -14.05
C ILE A 249 11.80 -9.07 -14.60
N LEU A 250 12.20 -10.23 -15.17
CA LEU A 250 13.55 -10.43 -15.73
C LEU A 250 13.72 -9.67 -17.04
N ASN A 251 12.75 -9.77 -17.96
CA ASN A 251 12.78 -9.05 -19.23
C ASN A 251 12.77 -7.54 -19.01
N LYS A 252 11.94 -7.06 -18.08
CA LYS A 252 11.94 -5.64 -17.66
C LYS A 252 13.28 -5.22 -17.06
N SER A 253 13.93 -6.08 -16.27
CA SER A 253 15.25 -5.80 -15.70
C SER A 253 16.34 -5.75 -16.79
N ALA A 254 16.27 -6.64 -17.77
CA ALA A 254 17.21 -6.65 -18.89
C ALA A 254 17.03 -5.42 -19.81
N GLU A 255 15.80 -4.97 -20.04
CA GLU A 255 15.50 -3.73 -20.78
C GLU A 255 16.04 -2.50 -20.04
N ASN A 256 15.83 -2.41 -18.72
CA ASN A 256 16.31 -1.32 -17.91
C ASN A 256 17.86 -1.29 -17.81
N ALA A 257 18.52 -2.44 -17.82
CA ALA A 257 19.98 -2.53 -17.82
C ALA A 257 20.59 -2.02 -19.14
N LYS A 258 19.85 -2.10 -20.26
CA LYS A 258 20.26 -1.54 -21.56
C LYS A 258 20.01 -0.04 -21.67
N GLY A 259 18.92 0.46 -21.08
CA GLY A 259 18.65 1.88 -20.97
C GLY A 259 19.05 2.35 -19.58
N LYS A 260 20.28 2.84 -19.38
CA LYS A 260 20.83 3.30 -18.09
C LYS A 260 19.74 3.65 -17.07
N GLU A 261 19.53 2.80 -16.06
CA GLU A 261 18.54 3.03 -15.03
C GLU A 261 19.04 4.12 -14.09
N GLU A 262 18.53 5.31 -14.26
CA GLU A 262 18.96 6.54 -13.60
C GLU A 262 18.34 6.76 -12.20
N ARG A 263 17.71 5.72 -11.59
CA ARG A 263 17.05 5.91 -10.27
C ARG A 263 18.01 6.31 -9.15
N GLY A 264 19.23 5.77 -9.17
CA GLY A 264 20.28 6.16 -8.24
C GLY A 264 20.67 7.63 -8.42
N ASP A 265 20.80 8.05 -9.67
CA ASP A 265 21.12 9.44 -10.02
C ASP A 265 19.98 10.38 -9.63
N LEU A 266 18.71 9.99 -9.89
CA LEU A 266 17.53 10.76 -9.47
C LEU A 266 17.50 10.96 -7.95
N MET A 267 17.80 9.94 -7.17
CA MET A 267 17.84 10.04 -5.71
C MET A 267 19.03 10.90 -5.26
N GLY A 268 20.19 10.74 -5.87
CA GLY A 268 21.39 11.52 -5.58
C GLY A 268 21.17 13.01 -5.83
N GLU A 269 20.58 13.37 -6.96
CA GLU A 269 20.26 14.76 -7.28
C GLU A 269 19.15 15.34 -6.39
N ASN A 270 18.18 14.53 -5.99
CA ASN A 270 17.19 14.99 -5.02
C ASN A 270 17.83 15.32 -3.66
N ILE A 271 18.82 14.52 -3.23
CA ILE A 271 19.60 14.82 -2.01
C ILE A 271 20.39 16.13 -2.19
N GLN A 272 20.93 16.40 -3.39
CA GLN A 272 21.58 17.67 -3.68
C GLN A 272 20.60 18.84 -3.60
N ILE A 273 19.39 18.69 -4.14
CA ILE A 273 18.33 19.71 -4.00
C ILE A 273 18.00 19.97 -2.53
N ILE A 274 17.95 18.93 -1.68
CA ILE A 274 17.77 19.13 -0.24
C ILE A 274 18.94 19.90 0.39
N ALA A 275 20.17 19.67 -0.06
CA ALA A 275 21.34 20.42 0.41
C ALA A 275 21.29 21.89 -0.02
N ASP A 276 20.84 22.18 -1.24
CA ASP A 276 20.69 23.53 -1.76
C ASP A 276 19.52 24.29 -1.12
N TYR A 277 18.48 23.56 -0.69
CA TYR A 277 17.27 24.09 -0.04
C TYR A 277 17.02 23.44 1.32
N PRO A 278 17.88 23.67 2.33
CA PRO A 278 17.87 22.90 3.59
C PRO A 278 16.63 23.10 4.46
N PHE A 279 15.88 24.18 4.25
CA PHE A 279 14.60 24.39 4.93
C PHE A 279 13.40 23.82 4.15
N GLY A 280 13.64 23.29 2.93
CA GLY A 280 12.62 22.76 2.03
C GLY A 280 12.10 23.78 1.04
N LEU A 281 11.73 23.31 -0.14
CA LEU A 281 11.26 24.15 -1.26
C LEU A 281 10.13 25.12 -0.86
N LEU A 282 9.27 24.67 0.05
CA LEU A 282 8.17 25.44 0.62
C LEU A 282 8.62 26.81 1.16
N PHE A 283 9.68 26.84 1.94
CA PHE A 283 10.15 28.08 2.58
C PHE A 283 10.91 29.03 1.63
N TYR A 284 11.33 28.51 0.47
CA TYR A 284 11.95 29.29 -0.60
C TYR A 284 10.92 29.72 -1.67
N GLY A 285 9.63 29.37 -1.50
CA GLY A 285 8.59 29.66 -2.49
C GLY A 285 8.86 28.98 -3.84
N LYS A 286 9.51 27.81 -3.85
CA LYS A 286 9.84 27.06 -5.05
C LYS A 286 9.00 25.81 -5.16
N THR A 287 8.62 25.47 -6.39
CA THR A 287 8.04 24.16 -6.71
C THR A 287 9.14 23.22 -7.23
N TRP A 288 8.83 21.91 -7.28
CA TRP A 288 9.69 20.93 -7.92
C TRP A 288 10.07 21.32 -9.36
N ASN A 289 9.08 21.75 -10.12
CA ASN A 289 9.29 22.18 -11.51
C ASN A 289 10.25 23.36 -11.63
N ASP A 290 10.20 24.35 -10.72
CA ASP A 290 11.08 25.51 -10.75
C ASP A 290 12.55 25.12 -10.56
N VAL A 291 12.80 24.10 -9.75
CA VAL A 291 14.17 23.67 -9.41
C VAL A 291 14.75 22.76 -10.47
N VAL A 292 13.94 21.85 -11.03
CA VAL A 292 14.44 20.78 -11.93
C VAL A 292 14.33 21.13 -13.42
N GLN A 293 13.75 22.27 -13.78
CA GLN A 293 13.57 22.65 -15.19
C GLN A 293 14.86 22.73 -16.02
N HIS A 294 15.98 22.95 -15.35
CA HIS A 294 17.32 23.02 -15.98
C HIS A 294 18.15 21.73 -15.78
N ASN A 295 17.59 20.73 -15.08
CA ASN A 295 18.28 19.51 -14.79
C ASN A 295 17.85 18.39 -15.76
N PHE A 296 18.79 17.91 -16.57
CA PHE A 296 18.54 16.92 -17.60
C PHE A 296 18.10 15.55 -17.06
N VAL A 297 18.49 15.20 -15.83
CA VAL A 297 18.11 13.91 -15.21
C VAL A 297 16.61 13.84 -14.96
N TYR A 298 16.00 14.94 -14.53
CA TYR A 298 14.56 15.00 -14.28
C TYR A 298 13.74 15.40 -15.51
N LYS A 299 14.36 15.95 -16.53
CA LYS A 299 13.68 16.45 -17.71
C LYS A 299 13.79 15.47 -18.87
N LYS A 300 12.78 14.64 -19.08
CA LYS A 300 12.68 13.77 -20.26
C LYS A 300 11.72 14.40 -21.28
N GLY A 301 12.29 15.23 -22.18
CA GLY A 301 11.47 16.00 -23.13
C GLY A 301 10.62 17.08 -22.45
N PRO A 302 9.30 17.19 -22.73
CA PRO A 302 8.41 18.15 -22.11
C PRO A 302 7.95 17.74 -20.70
N VAL A 303 8.26 16.54 -20.24
CA VAL A 303 7.77 15.97 -18.98
C VAL A 303 8.86 16.05 -17.92
N VAL A 304 8.53 16.63 -16.77
CA VAL A 304 9.37 16.63 -15.57
C VAL A 304 8.98 15.41 -14.74
N ILE A 305 9.97 14.59 -14.40
CA ILE A 305 9.79 13.41 -13.55
C ILE A 305 10.19 13.73 -12.11
N THR A 306 9.72 12.94 -11.16
CA THR A 306 10.11 13.02 -9.74
C THR A 306 11.23 12.03 -9.44
N SER A 307 11.79 12.08 -8.23
CA SER A 307 12.79 11.10 -7.76
C SER A 307 12.23 9.69 -7.58
N HIS A 308 10.92 9.47 -7.82
CA HIS A 308 10.23 8.19 -7.57
C HIS A 308 10.43 7.65 -6.14
N ASN A 309 10.54 8.54 -5.17
CA ASN A 309 10.62 8.22 -3.75
C ASN A 309 9.72 9.18 -2.98
N ALA A 310 8.59 8.66 -2.50
CA ALA A 310 7.55 9.47 -1.84
C ALA A 310 8.07 10.20 -0.59
N TYR A 311 8.89 9.53 0.21
CA TYR A 311 9.43 10.12 1.45
C TYR A 311 10.46 11.19 1.16
N LEU A 312 11.32 10.95 0.17
CA LEU A 312 12.34 11.92 -0.22
C LEU A 312 11.69 13.17 -0.81
N MET A 313 10.67 13.00 -1.66
CA MET A 313 9.88 14.13 -2.18
C MET A 313 9.22 14.94 -1.06
N PHE A 314 8.64 14.26 -0.07
CA PHE A 314 8.05 14.92 1.10
C PHE A 314 9.07 15.75 1.88
N ILE A 315 10.25 15.17 2.14
CA ILE A 315 11.36 15.87 2.81
C ILE A 315 11.89 17.04 1.96
N THR A 316 11.95 16.88 0.63
CA THR A 316 12.40 17.97 -0.26
C THR A 316 11.48 19.17 -0.18
N TYR A 317 10.16 18.97 -0.14
CA TYR A 317 9.22 20.08 -0.02
C TYR A 317 9.24 20.74 1.35
N LEU A 318 9.33 19.97 2.44
CA LEU A 318 9.20 20.47 3.81
C LEU A 318 10.55 20.78 4.49
N GLY A 319 11.64 20.36 3.90
CA GLY A 319 12.96 20.35 4.53
C GLY A 319 13.17 19.18 5.49
N PRO A 320 14.42 18.81 5.80
CA PRO A 320 14.72 17.67 6.67
C PRO A 320 14.06 17.77 8.04
N LEU A 321 14.14 18.93 8.70
CA LEU A 321 13.63 19.08 10.06
C LEU A 321 12.11 18.86 10.14
N LEU A 322 11.34 19.65 9.42
CA LEU A 322 9.86 19.57 9.44
C LEU A 322 9.38 18.26 8.82
N GLY A 323 10.02 17.82 7.72
CA GLY A 323 9.69 16.59 7.02
C GLY A 323 9.86 15.35 7.91
N PHE A 324 11.00 15.20 8.61
CA PHE A 324 11.20 14.06 9.51
C PHE A 324 10.28 14.11 10.73
N ILE A 325 10.03 15.29 11.33
CA ILE A 325 9.10 15.40 12.46
C ILE A 325 7.71 14.92 12.03
N LEU A 326 7.19 15.39 10.90
CA LEU A 326 5.87 14.98 10.42
C LEU A 326 5.81 13.52 10.00
N LEU A 327 6.86 12.96 9.39
CA LEU A 327 6.96 11.53 9.11
C LEU A 327 6.89 10.70 10.39
N ILE A 328 7.66 11.07 11.42
CA ILE A 328 7.61 10.39 12.71
C ILE A 328 6.20 10.46 13.30
N LEU A 329 5.55 11.61 13.30
CA LEU A 329 4.20 11.77 13.84
C LEU A 329 3.16 10.93 13.08
N LEU A 330 3.24 10.88 11.74
CA LEU A 330 2.36 10.07 10.89
C LEU A 330 2.46 8.56 11.19
N TYR A 331 3.69 8.07 11.37
CA TYR A 331 3.93 6.63 11.52
C TYR A 331 4.04 6.17 12.99
N HIS A 332 4.19 7.09 13.96
CA HIS A 332 4.47 6.76 15.36
C HIS A 332 3.48 5.78 15.96
N LYS A 333 2.18 6.06 15.84
CA LYS A 333 1.15 5.25 16.49
C LYS A 333 1.01 3.89 15.83
N VAL A 334 0.93 3.85 14.50
CA VAL A 334 0.88 2.59 13.77
C VAL A 334 2.16 1.78 13.95
N GLY A 335 3.31 2.44 13.99
CA GLY A 335 4.61 1.82 14.26
C GLY A 335 4.68 1.16 15.64
N LYS A 336 4.15 1.81 16.68
CA LYS A 336 4.04 1.18 18.02
C LYS A 336 3.19 -0.08 18.00
N VAL A 337 2.05 -0.03 17.32
CA VAL A 337 1.16 -1.21 17.20
C VAL A 337 1.83 -2.34 16.43
N ILE A 338 2.52 -2.01 15.34
CA ILE A 338 3.28 -2.98 14.54
C ILE A 338 4.40 -3.62 15.38
N PHE A 339 5.17 -2.80 16.09
CA PHE A 339 6.24 -3.29 16.96
C PHE A 339 5.70 -4.25 18.02
N TYR A 340 4.60 -3.90 18.68
CA TYR A 340 3.91 -4.77 19.63
C TYR A 340 3.47 -6.09 18.98
N ALA A 341 2.90 -6.03 17.78
CA ALA A 341 2.45 -7.23 17.05
C ALA A 341 3.61 -8.20 16.77
N PHE A 342 4.79 -7.68 16.39
CA PHE A 342 5.98 -8.51 16.14
C PHE A 342 6.60 -9.06 17.42
N LEU A 343 6.58 -8.33 18.54
CA LEU A 343 7.00 -8.86 19.83
C LEU A 343 6.15 -10.07 20.28
N HIS A 344 4.85 -10.04 19.96
CA HIS A 344 3.88 -11.07 20.31
C HIS A 344 3.43 -11.91 19.10
N VAL A 345 4.33 -12.13 18.14
CA VAL A 345 4.04 -12.81 16.86
C VAL A 345 3.49 -14.22 17.00
N LYS A 346 3.80 -14.92 18.10
CA LYS A 346 3.35 -16.29 18.37
C LYS A 346 1.97 -16.37 19.02
N ASP A 347 1.45 -15.27 19.52
CA ASP A 347 0.11 -15.22 20.07
C ASP A 347 -0.93 -15.27 18.93
N LYS A 348 -1.76 -16.31 18.97
CA LYS A 348 -2.83 -16.51 17.98
C LYS A 348 -3.79 -15.34 17.90
N LYS A 349 -4.02 -14.64 19.03
CA LYS A 349 -4.86 -13.45 19.06
C LYS A 349 -4.27 -12.30 18.22
N ASN A 350 -2.94 -12.26 18.05
CA ASN A 350 -2.24 -11.26 17.24
C ASN A 350 -2.07 -11.64 15.77
N ALA A 351 -2.44 -12.85 15.38
CA ALA A 351 -2.19 -13.35 14.03
C ALA A 351 -2.67 -12.40 12.92
N LEU A 352 -3.92 -11.93 13.00
CA LEU A 352 -4.45 -11.01 12.00
C LEU A 352 -3.74 -9.65 12.02
N LEU A 353 -3.40 -9.14 13.22
CA LEU A 353 -2.65 -7.88 13.36
C LEU A 353 -1.25 -7.98 12.73
N VAL A 354 -0.56 -9.12 12.93
CA VAL A 354 0.73 -9.39 12.29
C VAL A 354 0.60 -9.45 10.76
N CYS A 355 -0.45 -10.10 10.23
CA CYS A 355 -0.70 -10.14 8.78
C CYS A 355 -0.86 -8.73 8.20
N LEU A 356 -1.70 -7.88 8.82
CA LEU A 356 -1.92 -6.50 8.38
C LEU A 356 -0.64 -5.66 8.52
N SER A 357 0.12 -5.87 9.60
CA SER A 357 1.40 -5.19 9.84
C SER A 357 2.42 -5.51 8.75
N CYS A 358 2.52 -6.78 8.36
CA CYS A 358 3.38 -7.19 7.24
C CYS A 358 2.97 -6.51 5.93
N SER A 359 1.68 -6.47 5.61
CA SER A 359 1.16 -5.77 4.43
C SER A 359 1.49 -4.27 4.46
N PHE A 360 1.30 -3.61 5.60
CA PHE A 360 1.57 -2.18 5.75
C PHE A 360 3.07 -1.86 5.62
N ILE A 361 3.95 -2.67 6.22
CA ILE A 361 5.41 -2.50 6.07
C ILE A 361 5.81 -2.69 4.61
N ALA A 362 5.26 -3.70 3.92
CA ALA A 362 5.60 -3.95 2.51
C ALA A 362 5.18 -2.78 1.60
N ILE A 363 3.98 -2.24 1.78
CA ILE A 363 3.54 -1.03 1.07
C ILE A 363 4.47 0.15 1.39
N SER A 364 4.82 0.35 2.66
CA SER A 364 5.70 1.45 3.07
C SER A 364 7.10 1.31 2.47
N ILE A 365 7.64 0.09 2.35
CA ILE A 365 8.90 -0.15 1.62
C ILE A 365 8.74 0.14 0.13
N ASN A 366 7.62 -0.26 -0.49
CA ASN A 366 7.36 0.03 -1.90
C ASN A 366 7.33 1.54 -2.20
N SER A 367 6.90 2.36 -1.25
CA SER A 367 6.85 3.83 -1.35
C SER A 367 8.24 4.50 -1.42
N PHE A 368 9.32 3.81 -1.05
CA PHE A 368 10.70 4.27 -1.30
C PHE A 368 11.09 4.24 -2.79
N PHE A 369 10.31 3.52 -3.60
CA PHE A 369 10.60 3.35 -5.03
C PHE A 369 9.51 3.96 -5.91
N HIS A 370 8.49 4.60 -5.31
CA HIS A 370 7.34 5.19 -5.98
C HIS A 370 6.80 6.41 -5.23
N ASN A 371 5.90 7.17 -5.86
CA ASN A 371 5.39 8.43 -5.30
C ASN A 371 4.14 8.25 -4.41
N GLU A 372 3.47 7.11 -4.48
CA GLU A 372 2.28 6.86 -3.65
C GLU A 372 2.69 6.36 -2.26
N TRP A 373 2.01 6.85 -1.23
CA TRP A 373 2.24 6.52 0.18
C TRP A 373 1.05 6.92 1.04
N LEU A 374 1.22 7.05 2.37
CA LEU A 374 0.13 7.36 3.30
C LEU A 374 -0.57 8.71 3.00
N LEU A 375 0.16 9.72 2.53
CA LEU A 375 -0.43 11.02 2.15
C LEU A 375 -0.89 11.10 0.68
N ALA A 376 -0.50 10.17 -0.17
CA ALA A 376 -1.19 9.99 -1.44
C ALA A 376 -2.57 9.35 -1.17
N THR A 377 -3.53 9.56 -2.05
CA THR A 377 -4.88 8.96 -1.92
C THR A 377 -4.87 7.44 -2.15
N SER A 378 -3.77 6.77 -1.83
CA SER A 378 -3.60 5.33 -1.98
C SER A 378 -4.52 4.57 -1.01
N GLY A 379 -5.63 4.08 -1.53
CA GLY A 379 -6.62 3.32 -0.77
C GLY A 379 -6.05 2.14 0.01
N PRO A 380 -5.19 1.30 -0.58
CA PRO A 380 -4.58 0.19 0.15
C PRO A 380 -3.78 0.62 1.38
N THR A 381 -3.00 1.72 1.29
CA THR A 381 -2.20 2.20 2.41
C THR A 381 -3.06 2.75 3.54
N LEU A 382 -4.06 3.58 3.21
CA LEU A 382 -4.98 4.15 4.21
C LEU A 382 -5.87 3.08 4.84
N PHE A 383 -6.36 2.11 4.07
CA PHE A 383 -7.12 0.98 4.61
C PHE A 383 -6.30 0.23 5.67
N LEU A 384 -5.08 -0.16 5.35
CA LEU A 384 -4.21 -0.88 6.28
C LEU A 384 -3.86 -0.05 7.52
N TYR A 385 -3.57 1.24 7.35
CA TYR A 385 -3.29 2.15 8.45
C TYR A 385 -4.44 2.16 9.48
N PHE A 386 -5.66 2.46 9.05
CA PHE A 386 -6.82 2.51 9.94
C PHE A 386 -7.24 1.12 10.43
N ALA A 387 -7.09 0.06 9.62
CA ALA A 387 -7.38 -1.31 10.02
C ALA A 387 -6.48 -1.79 11.17
N ILE A 388 -5.18 -1.52 11.09
CA ILE A 388 -4.23 -1.84 12.16
C ILE A 388 -4.58 -1.11 13.45
N LEU A 389 -4.85 0.20 13.37
CA LEU A 389 -5.22 1.00 14.53
C LEU A 389 -6.54 0.53 15.16
N GLN A 390 -7.55 0.21 14.34
CA GLN A 390 -8.84 -0.27 14.84
C GLN A 390 -8.75 -1.66 15.45
N LEU A 391 -8.03 -2.58 14.80
CA LEU A 391 -7.85 -3.93 15.34
C LEU A 391 -7.10 -3.93 16.66
N SER A 392 -6.14 -3.03 16.86
CA SER A 392 -5.45 -2.87 18.14
C SER A 392 -6.39 -2.42 19.26
N LYS A 393 -7.36 -1.53 18.97
CA LYS A 393 -8.37 -1.09 19.95
C LYS A 393 -9.33 -2.22 20.33
N ILE A 394 -9.83 -2.96 19.34
CA ILE A 394 -10.73 -4.12 19.58
C ILE A 394 -10.08 -5.10 20.56
N LYS A 395 -8.76 -5.28 20.47
CA LYS A 395 -8.01 -6.17 21.38
C LYS A 395 -7.80 -5.60 22.77
N MET A 396 -7.62 -4.28 22.89
CA MET A 396 -7.46 -3.63 24.19
C MET A 396 -8.78 -3.63 25.00
N GLU A 397 -9.92 -3.67 24.33
CA GLU A 397 -11.23 -3.72 24.96
C GLU A 397 -11.69 -5.15 25.33
N ASP A 398 -10.93 -6.19 24.93
CA ASP A 398 -11.19 -7.57 25.35
C ASP A 398 -10.81 -7.74 26.83
N PRO A 399 -11.78 -7.99 27.76
CA PRO A 399 -11.51 -8.03 29.20
C PRO A 399 -10.51 -9.10 29.64
N ILE A 400 -10.24 -10.08 28.78
CA ILE A 400 -9.20 -11.10 29.00
C ILE A 400 -7.79 -10.53 28.87
N LEU A 401 -7.61 -9.41 28.14
CA LEU A 401 -6.30 -8.76 27.93
C LEU A 401 -5.99 -7.70 29.01
N ILE A 402 -7.01 -7.16 29.68
CA ILE A 402 -6.85 -6.18 30.78
C ILE A 402 -6.24 -6.84 32.03
N GLN A 403 -6.35 -8.15 32.19
CA GLN A 403 -5.79 -8.88 33.34
C GLN A 403 -4.28 -9.17 33.25
N TYR A 404 -3.61 -8.84 32.15
CA TYR A 404 -2.18 -9.13 31.91
C TYR A 404 -1.33 -7.89 31.64
N ASN A 405 -1.86 -6.70 31.82
CA ASN A 405 -1.14 -5.42 31.89
C ASN A 405 -1.21 -4.91 33.34
#